data_cf0aa61dc3da4e421c606426e55e3f8f
#
_entry.id   cf0aa61dc3da4e421c606426e55e3f8f
#
_cell.length_a   1.000
_cell.length_b   1.000
_cell.length_c   1.000
_cell.angle_alpha   90.00
_cell.angle_beta   90.00
_cell.angle_gamma   90.00
#
_symmetry.space_group_name_H-M   'P 1'
#
loop_
_entity.id
_entity.type
_entity.pdbx_description
1 polymer ?
#
loop_
_entity_poly.entity_id
_entity_poly.type
_entity_poly.pdbx_seq_one_letter_code
_entity_poly.pdbx_strand_id
1 'polypeptide(L)'
;MPPSLPTLEPRTSPGLPWGGYTASRGVVVAGRVLLGRFFPLTCEGGERVPEGPLVVAANHFSHLDPVLVTVAVGRPIRYLAVDELYGRSAFFDNLTLWLGAIPMPRTRAPVGALRVALAELEAGGTVGLYPEGMRVWVWG
;
A
#
# COMPACT_ATOMS: atom_id res chain seq x y z
N MET A 1 2.03 1.01 23.58
CA MET A 1 2.66 -0.20 23.02
C MET A 1 2.44 -0.19 21.53
N PRO A 2 3.44 -0.25 20.67
CA PRO A 2 3.19 -0.39 19.26
C PRO A 2 2.45 -1.71 19.03
N PRO A 3 1.44 -1.77 18.14
CA PRO A 3 0.75 -3.01 17.83
C PRO A 3 1.78 -4.07 17.40
N SER A 4 1.67 -5.27 17.95
CA SER A 4 2.49 -6.40 17.54
C SER A 4 2.34 -6.59 16.03
N LEU A 5 3.46 -6.69 15.31
CA LEU A 5 3.40 -7.03 13.90
C LEU A 5 2.69 -8.39 13.76
N PRO A 6 1.68 -8.50 12.90
CA PRO A 6 1.01 -9.76 12.67
C PRO A 6 2.04 -10.83 12.28
N THR A 7 1.88 -12.03 12.83
CA THR A 7 2.74 -13.18 12.56
C THR A 7 2.81 -13.47 11.06
N LEU A 8 4.02 -13.76 10.60
CA LEU A 8 4.36 -14.02 9.21
C LEU A 8 3.84 -15.39 8.75
N GLU A 9 2.60 -15.48 8.33
CA GLU A 9 2.23 -16.54 7.41
C GLU A 9 2.69 -16.14 5.99
N PRO A 10 3.39 -16.99 5.26
CA PRO A 10 3.74 -16.71 3.88
C PRO A 10 2.46 -16.70 3.04
N ARG A 11 1.95 -15.51 2.76
CA ARG A 11 0.79 -15.35 1.88
C ARG A 11 1.28 -15.29 0.44
N THR A 12 0.80 -16.21 -0.37
CA THR A 12 0.90 -16.11 -1.82
C THR A 12 -0.26 -15.27 -2.33
N SER A 13 -0.08 -13.96 -2.39
CA SER A 13 -1.04 -13.09 -3.07
C SER A 13 -0.99 -13.35 -4.58
N PRO A 14 -2.13 -13.58 -5.25
CA PRO A 14 -2.15 -13.73 -6.68
C PRO A 14 -1.54 -12.52 -7.38
N GLY A 15 -0.55 -12.75 -8.25
CA GLY A 15 0.12 -11.70 -9.00
C GLY A 15 1.16 -10.87 -8.23
N LEU A 16 1.43 -11.19 -6.97
CA LEU A 16 2.54 -10.59 -6.25
C LEU A 16 3.83 -11.33 -6.59
N PRO A 17 4.90 -10.66 -7.05
CA PRO A 17 6.18 -11.30 -7.33
C PRO A 17 6.74 -11.98 -6.08
N TRP A 18 7.48 -13.10 -6.27
CA TRP A 18 8.13 -13.78 -5.18
C TRP A 18 9.03 -12.82 -4.39
N GLY A 19 8.87 -12.76 -3.09
CA GLY A 19 9.58 -11.83 -2.23
C GLY A 19 8.96 -10.42 -2.09
N GLY A 20 8.01 -10.04 -2.94
CA GLY A 20 7.38 -8.72 -2.88
C GLY A 20 6.63 -8.47 -1.57
N TYR A 21 5.98 -9.49 -1.03
CA TYR A 21 5.34 -9.40 0.30
C TYR A 21 6.36 -9.18 1.42
N THR A 22 7.47 -9.92 1.39
CA THR A 22 8.58 -9.77 2.36
C THR A 22 9.20 -8.39 2.26
N ALA A 23 9.39 -7.87 1.03
CA ALA A 23 9.90 -6.54 0.79
C ALA A 23 8.96 -5.45 1.33
N SER A 24 7.67 -5.59 1.08
CA SER A 24 6.66 -4.64 1.61
C SER A 24 6.65 -4.64 3.14
N ARG A 25 6.85 -5.78 3.78
CA ARG A 25 7.05 -5.85 5.24
C ARG A 25 8.35 -5.21 5.68
N GLY A 26 9.42 -5.39 4.93
CA GLY A 26 10.69 -4.69 5.15
C GLY A 26 10.51 -3.17 5.12
N VAL A 27 9.71 -2.67 4.18
CA VAL A 27 9.32 -1.24 4.11
C VAL A 27 8.57 -0.80 5.37
N VAL A 28 7.64 -1.60 5.88
CA VAL A 28 6.92 -1.29 7.13
C VAL A 28 7.89 -1.19 8.31
N VAL A 29 8.76 -2.18 8.47
CA VAL A 29 9.73 -2.21 9.58
C VAL A 29 10.75 -1.09 9.46
N ALA A 30 11.38 -0.94 8.30
CA ALA A 30 12.36 0.11 8.05
C ALA A 30 11.73 1.50 8.18
N GLY A 31 10.53 1.69 7.64
CA GLY A 31 9.77 2.93 7.75
C GLY A 31 9.49 3.29 9.21
N ARG A 32 9.04 2.34 10.03
CA ARG A 32 8.82 2.58 11.46
C ARG A 32 10.09 2.99 12.20
N VAL A 33 11.20 2.30 11.93
CA VAL A 33 12.48 2.60 12.57
C VAL A 33 13.01 3.96 12.12
N LEU A 34 13.09 4.19 10.82
CA LEU A 34 13.65 5.43 10.25
C LEU A 34 12.76 6.64 10.55
N LEU A 35 11.47 6.53 10.28
CA LEU A 35 10.54 7.65 10.51
C LEU A 35 10.41 7.94 12.00
N GLY A 36 10.31 6.91 12.85
CA GLY A 36 10.26 7.09 14.30
C GLY A 36 11.54 7.65 14.89
N ARG A 37 12.70 7.44 14.24
CA ARG A 37 13.99 7.96 14.71
C ARG A 37 14.25 9.40 14.31
N PHE A 38 13.83 9.80 13.10
CA PHE A 38 14.16 11.09 12.50
C PHE A 38 12.97 12.07 12.46
N PHE A 39 11.76 11.56 12.55
CA PHE A 39 10.54 12.36 12.50
C PHE A 39 9.62 11.99 13.66
N PRO A 40 9.07 12.97 14.40
CA PRO A 40 8.11 12.71 15.47
C PRO A 40 6.75 12.33 14.89
N LEU A 41 6.66 11.17 14.25
CA LEU A 41 5.39 10.67 13.72
C LEU A 41 4.57 10.04 14.84
N THR A 42 3.38 10.57 15.04
CA THR A 42 2.35 9.99 15.89
C THR A 42 1.30 9.32 15.03
N CYS A 43 0.98 8.07 15.30
CA CYS A 43 -0.12 7.36 14.68
C CYS A 43 -1.19 7.11 15.74
N GLU A 44 -2.34 7.73 15.59
CA GLU A 44 -3.50 7.50 16.45
C GLU A 44 -4.46 6.53 15.80
N GLY A 45 -5.07 5.64 16.59
CA GLY A 45 -6.05 4.67 16.11
C GLY A 45 -5.46 3.41 15.45
N GLY A 46 -4.14 3.24 15.45
CA GLY A 46 -3.50 2.04 14.91
C GLY A 46 -3.98 0.74 15.57
N GLU A 47 -4.42 0.82 16.82
CA GLU A 47 -5.01 -0.29 17.59
C GLU A 47 -6.40 -0.72 17.09
N ARG A 48 -7.03 0.11 16.26
CA ARG A 48 -8.36 -0.16 15.67
C ARG A 48 -8.28 -0.79 14.30
N VAL A 49 -7.09 -0.96 13.75
CA VAL A 49 -6.91 -1.63 12.44
C VAL A 49 -7.36 -3.08 12.56
N PRO A 50 -8.41 -3.51 11.84
CA PRO A 50 -8.94 -4.85 11.97
C PRO A 50 -7.97 -5.90 11.41
N GLU A 51 -8.10 -7.11 11.90
CA GLU A 51 -7.47 -8.29 11.31
C GLU A 51 -8.23 -8.73 10.05
N GLY A 52 -7.54 -9.51 9.18
CA GLY A 52 -8.15 -10.06 7.97
C GLY A 52 -8.14 -9.10 6.77
N PRO A 53 -9.02 -9.32 5.79
CA PRO A 53 -9.08 -8.49 4.59
C PRO A 53 -9.46 -7.06 4.92
N LEU A 54 -8.77 -6.09 4.30
CA LEU A 54 -8.95 -4.68 4.60
C LEU A 54 -8.83 -3.82 3.35
N VAL A 55 -9.76 -2.89 3.20
CA VAL A 55 -9.65 -1.79 2.25
C VAL A 55 -9.28 -0.51 3.00
N VAL A 56 -8.17 0.10 2.60
CA VAL A 56 -7.69 1.37 3.16
C VAL A 56 -7.96 2.48 2.16
N ALA A 57 -8.77 3.44 2.53
CA ALA A 57 -8.98 4.68 1.80
C ALA A 57 -8.28 5.84 2.52
N ALA A 58 -7.44 6.56 1.82
CA ALA A 58 -6.67 7.67 2.38
C ALA A 58 -6.70 8.88 1.45
N ASN A 59 -6.47 10.07 2.01
CA ASN A 59 -6.25 11.27 1.24
C ASN A 59 -4.85 11.26 0.62
N HIS A 60 -4.70 11.87 -0.57
CA HIS A 60 -3.45 11.83 -1.32
C HIS A 60 -2.85 13.23 -1.50
N PHE A 61 -1.79 13.52 -0.75
CA PHE A 61 -1.09 14.80 -0.79
C PHE A 61 0.34 14.68 -1.32
N SER A 62 0.99 13.53 -1.12
CA SER A 62 2.41 13.35 -1.40
C SER A 62 2.69 11.99 -2.03
N HIS A 63 3.78 11.90 -2.76
CA HIS A 63 4.32 10.60 -3.22
C HIS A 63 4.75 9.68 -2.08
N LEU A 64 4.94 10.23 -0.87
CA LEU A 64 5.29 9.46 0.32
C LEU A 64 4.08 8.85 1.03
N ASP A 65 2.85 9.26 0.69
CA ASP A 65 1.64 8.79 1.38
C ASP A 65 1.52 7.26 1.39
N PRO A 66 1.79 6.52 0.30
CA PRO A 66 1.70 5.07 0.34
C PRO A 66 2.63 4.45 1.38
N VAL A 67 3.82 5.01 1.56
CA VAL A 67 4.77 4.55 2.59
C VAL A 67 4.27 4.90 3.97
N LEU A 68 3.85 6.16 4.19
CA LEU A 68 3.36 6.63 5.49
C LEU A 68 2.12 5.87 5.95
N VAL A 69 1.15 5.68 5.05
CA VAL A 69 -0.08 4.93 5.34
C VAL A 69 0.23 3.46 5.61
N THR A 70 1.13 2.84 4.84
CA THR A 70 1.56 1.45 5.07
C THR A 70 2.24 1.31 6.43
N VAL A 71 3.08 2.26 6.83
CA VAL A 71 3.73 2.27 8.15
C VAL A 71 2.72 2.48 9.27
N ALA A 72 1.76 3.39 9.09
CA ALA A 72 0.71 3.67 10.07
C ALA A 72 -0.21 2.47 10.29
N VAL A 73 -0.68 1.85 9.21
CA VAL A 73 -1.53 0.63 9.26
C VAL A 73 -0.74 -0.57 9.78
N GLY A 74 0.57 -0.61 9.56
CA GLY A 74 1.46 -1.64 10.11
C GLY A 74 1.45 -2.98 9.38
N ARG A 75 0.90 -3.01 8.15
CA ARG A 75 0.85 -4.21 7.32
C ARG A 75 1.02 -3.84 5.84
N PRO A 76 1.54 -4.76 4.99
CA PRO A 76 1.67 -4.52 3.57
C PRO A 76 0.33 -4.16 2.92
N ILE A 77 0.34 -3.13 2.09
CA ILE A 77 -0.84 -2.66 1.36
C ILE A 77 -0.54 -2.68 -0.13
N ARG A 78 -1.42 -3.27 -0.93
CA ARG A 78 -1.37 -3.20 -2.39
C ARG A 78 -2.22 -2.03 -2.87
N TYR A 79 -1.57 -1.00 -3.38
CA TYR A 79 -2.25 0.22 -3.83
C TYR A 79 -2.73 0.10 -5.27
N LEU A 80 -3.96 0.56 -5.53
CA LEU A 80 -4.43 0.86 -6.88
C LEU A 80 -3.68 2.09 -7.38
N ALA A 81 -2.88 1.92 -8.42
CA ALA A 81 -2.01 2.94 -8.98
C ALA A 81 -2.40 3.23 -10.43
N VAL A 82 -2.67 4.49 -10.75
CA VAL A 82 -3.01 4.89 -12.13
C VAL A 82 -1.86 4.59 -13.08
N ASP A 83 -2.17 4.10 -14.27
CA ASP A 83 -1.22 3.68 -15.28
C ASP A 83 -0.31 4.82 -15.76
N GLU A 84 -0.74 6.08 -15.67
CA GLU A 84 0.06 7.27 -15.98
C GLU A 84 1.30 7.46 -15.08
N LEU A 85 1.37 6.77 -13.95
CA LEU A 85 2.56 6.77 -13.08
C LEU A 85 3.73 6.00 -13.70
N TYR A 86 3.43 5.07 -14.59
CA TYR A 86 4.40 4.16 -15.19
C TYR A 86 4.97 4.73 -16.50
N GLY A 87 6.11 4.21 -16.91
CA GLY A 87 6.75 4.59 -18.16
C GLY A 87 7.74 5.76 -18.08
N ARG A 88 7.96 6.35 -16.90
CA ARG A 88 8.94 7.43 -16.70
C ARG A 88 10.28 6.93 -16.20
N SER A 89 10.31 5.85 -15.47
CA SER A 89 11.51 5.24 -14.92
C SER A 89 11.31 3.74 -14.77
N ALA A 90 12.05 2.94 -15.51
CA ALA A 90 11.97 1.48 -15.41
C ALA A 90 12.29 0.97 -13.99
N PHE A 91 13.19 1.65 -13.27
CA PHE A 91 13.49 1.31 -11.87
C PHE A 91 12.27 1.54 -10.98
N PHE A 92 11.63 2.70 -11.09
CA PHE A 92 10.44 3.03 -10.29
C PHE A 92 9.27 2.10 -10.64
N ASP A 93 9.04 1.84 -11.93
CA ASP A 93 7.97 0.97 -12.41
C ASP A 93 8.14 -0.45 -11.85
N ASN A 94 9.34 -1.02 -11.97
CA ASN A 94 9.63 -2.35 -11.45
C ASN A 94 9.54 -2.42 -9.92
N LEU A 95 10.03 -1.39 -9.23
CA LEU A 95 9.96 -1.34 -7.76
C LEU A 95 8.52 -1.30 -7.27
N THR A 96 7.68 -0.45 -7.83
CA THR A 96 6.27 -0.32 -7.42
C THR A 96 5.48 -1.59 -7.71
N LEU A 97 5.68 -2.20 -8.88
CA LEU A 97 5.07 -3.48 -9.23
C LEU A 97 5.54 -4.60 -8.31
N TRP A 98 6.84 -4.63 -8.00
CA TRP A 98 7.41 -5.63 -7.10
C TRP A 98 6.89 -5.49 -5.66
N LEU A 99 6.64 -4.25 -5.21
CA LEU A 99 5.98 -3.98 -3.92
C LEU A 99 4.47 -4.29 -3.94
N GLY A 100 3.91 -4.66 -5.09
CA GLY A 100 2.55 -5.13 -5.22
C GLY A 100 1.54 -4.08 -5.66
N ALA A 101 1.97 -2.94 -6.17
CA ALA A 101 1.06 -1.97 -6.78
C ALA A 101 0.22 -2.63 -7.89
N ILE A 102 -1.04 -2.25 -7.98
CA ILE A 102 -2.01 -2.77 -8.94
C ILE A 102 -2.26 -1.68 -9.98
N PRO A 103 -1.70 -1.79 -11.19
CA PRO A 103 -1.92 -0.79 -12.24
C PRO A 103 -3.40 -0.71 -12.62
N MET A 104 -3.92 0.50 -12.64
CA MET A 104 -5.32 0.77 -12.93
C MET A 104 -5.44 1.77 -14.09
N PRO A 105 -6.11 1.42 -15.20
CA PRO A 105 -6.34 2.36 -16.27
C PRO A 105 -7.32 3.46 -15.82
N ARG A 106 -7.00 4.71 -16.12
CA ARG A 106 -7.86 5.85 -15.80
C ARG A 106 -9.00 6.04 -16.81
N THR A 107 -8.75 5.72 -18.08
CA THR A 107 -9.63 6.06 -19.21
C THR A 107 -10.63 4.97 -19.59
N ARG A 108 -10.54 3.80 -18.97
CA ARG A 108 -11.40 2.65 -19.24
C ARG A 108 -11.78 1.92 -17.96
N ALA A 109 -12.80 1.06 -18.02
CA ALA A 109 -13.21 0.27 -16.87
C ALA A 109 -12.04 -0.59 -16.32
N PRO A 110 -11.68 -0.47 -15.04
CA PRO A 110 -10.48 -1.11 -14.44
C PRO A 110 -10.75 -2.57 -14.03
N VAL A 111 -11.44 -3.35 -14.85
CA VAL A 111 -11.90 -4.72 -14.50
C VAL A 111 -10.73 -5.62 -14.08
N GLY A 112 -9.59 -5.54 -14.79
CA GLY A 112 -8.40 -6.33 -14.45
C GLY A 112 -7.83 -5.96 -13.08
N ALA A 113 -7.71 -4.66 -12.80
CA ALA A 113 -7.23 -4.17 -11.51
C ALA A 113 -8.17 -4.56 -10.35
N LEU A 114 -9.48 -4.47 -10.57
CA LEU A 114 -10.46 -4.87 -9.57
C LEU A 114 -10.42 -6.37 -9.28
N ARG A 115 -10.21 -7.21 -10.29
CA ARG A 115 -10.04 -8.66 -10.07
C ARG A 115 -8.82 -8.97 -9.20
N VAL A 116 -7.70 -8.30 -9.46
CA VAL A 116 -6.48 -8.46 -8.64
C VAL A 116 -6.71 -7.97 -7.21
N ALA A 117 -7.39 -6.84 -7.04
CA ALA A 117 -7.73 -6.30 -5.74
C ALA A 117 -8.65 -7.25 -4.95
N LEU A 118 -9.70 -7.79 -5.59
CA LEU A 118 -10.60 -8.76 -4.96
C LEU A 118 -9.85 -10.05 -4.56
N ALA A 119 -9.01 -10.59 -5.45
CA ALA A 119 -8.21 -11.77 -5.13
C ALA A 119 -7.27 -11.54 -3.94
N GLU A 120 -6.72 -10.32 -3.80
CA GLU A 120 -5.92 -9.94 -2.62
C GLU A 120 -6.75 -9.95 -1.34
N LEU A 121 -7.95 -9.38 -1.40
CA LEU A 121 -8.87 -9.37 -0.25
C LEU A 121 -9.34 -10.79 0.11
N GLU A 122 -9.67 -11.62 -0.87
CA GLU A 122 -10.04 -13.04 -0.66
C GLU A 122 -8.90 -13.82 0.01
N ALA A 123 -7.65 -13.52 -0.34
CA ALA A 123 -6.47 -14.07 0.34
C ALA A 123 -6.22 -13.47 1.75
N GLY A 124 -7.10 -12.59 2.23
CA GLY A 124 -6.98 -11.92 3.52
C GLY A 124 -5.96 -10.78 3.54
N GLY A 125 -5.60 -10.25 2.37
CA GLY A 125 -4.66 -9.15 2.20
C GLY A 125 -5.29 -7.77 2.39
N THR A 126 -4.52 -6.74 2.07
CA THR A 126 -4.95 -5.34 2.20
C THR A 126 -4.78 -4.59 0.89
N VAL A 127 -5.82 -3.92 0.46
CA VAL A 127 -5.84 -3.07 -0.72
C VAL A 127 -5.97 -1.61 -0.31
N GLY A 128 -5.14 -0.75 -0.88
CA GLY A 128 -5.18 0.70 -0.66
C GLY A 128 -5.66 1.46 -1.89
N LEU A 129 -6.38 2.52 -1.64
CA LEU A 129 -6.82 3.43 -2.69
C LEU A 129 -6.85 4.88 -2.20
N TYR A 130 -6.70 5.79 -3.15
CA TYR A 130 -6.85 7.22 -2.95
C TYR A 130 -8.08 7.68 -3.73
N PRO A 131 -9.22 7.90 -3.07
CA PRO A 131 -10.50 8.15 -3.74
C PRO A 131 -10.51 9.39 -4.62
N GLU A 132 -9.64 10.38 -4.34
CA GLU A 132 -9.52 11.58 -5.16
C GLU A 132 -8.97 11.30 -6.57
N GLY A 133 -8.35 10.16 -6.79
CA GLY A 133 -7.76 9.76 -8.08
C GLY A 133 -6.56 10.61 -8.52
N MET A 134 -6.21 11.61 -7.75
CA MET A 134 -5.04 12.49 -7.94
C MET A 134 -4.58 13.08 -6.62
N ARG A 135 -3.36 13.63 -6.59
CA ARG A 135 -2.89 14.35 -5.41
C ARG A 135 -3.61 15.69 -5.29
N VAL A 136 -4.09 15.97 -4.11
CA VAL A 136 -4.76 17.24 -3.79
C VAL A 136 -3.74 18.19 -3.18
N TRP A 137 -3.58 19.37 -3.76
CA TRP A 137 -2.59 20.37 -3.33
C TRP A 137 -3.17 21.45 -2.44
N VAL A 138 -4.49 21.55 -2.38
CA VAL A 138 -5.19 22.63 -1.68
C VAL A 138 -6.35 22.02 -0.90
N TRP A 139 -6.44 22.39 0.37
CA TRP A 139 -7.65 22.21 1.16
C TRP A 139 -8.67 23.26 0.68
N GLY A 140 -9.74 22.78 0.08
CA GLY A 140 -10.91 23.64 -0.25
C GLY A 140 -11.76 23.91 0.97
#